data_d752b47181363c11ec0b772e7f09c356
#
_entry.id   d752b47181363c11ec0b772e7f09c356
#
_cell.length_a   1.000
_cell.length_b   1.000
_cell.length_c   1.000
_cell.angle_alpha   90.00
_cell.angle_beta   90.00
_cell.angle_gamma   90.00
#
_symmetry.space_group_name_H-M   'P 1'
#
loop_
_entity.id
_entity.type
_entity.pdbx_description
1 polymer ?
#
loop_
_entity_poly.entity_id
_entity_poly.type
_entity_poly.pdbx_seq_one_letter_code
_entity_poly.pdbx_strand_id
1 'polypeptide(L)'
;MKMFVILSKICIFAPNFSKRIMKYRIKQETKPTLPTYGKYKAVAVHYQTVESKQIVKEAAQRMGTHPANVRGVLLSLAEVINNHLREGDRVRLEDWGMMKLEIESEKVDNLKDFKAKKHIRGVRLHFLPESYEGTQALYQGITFEKDKTYNEE
;
A
#
# COMPACT_ATOMS: atom_id res chain seq x y z
N MET A 1 50.59 2.23 35.48
CA MET A 1 49.41 1.35 35.36
C MET A 1 48.46 2.01 34.36
N LYS A 2 48.55 1.62 33.06
CA LYS A 2 47.76 2.21 31.97
C LYS A 2 46.48 1.35 31.76
N MET A 3 45.35 1.95 32.05
CA MET A 3 44.02 1.32 31.89
C MET A 3 43.64 1.39 30.40
N PHE A 4 43.59 0.22 29.73
CA PHE A 4 43.12 0.05 28.37
C PHE A 4 41.60 0.11 28.38
N VAL A 5 41.02 1.18 27.87
CA VAL A 5 39.57 1.28 27.58
C VAL A 5 39.34 0.61 26.23
N ILE A 6 38.76 -0.58 26.26
CA ILE A 6 38.27 -1.25 25.05
C ILE A 6 36.95 -0.61 24.67
N LEU A 7 36.99 0.29 23.70
CA LEU A 7 35.76 0.75 23.02
C LEU A 7 35.27 -0.41 22.16
N SER A 8 34.25 -1.15 22.63
CA SER A 8 33.49 -2.04 21.81
C SER A 8 32.74 -1.25 20.73
N LYS A 9 33.21 -1.35 19.49
CA LYS A 9 32.47 -0.87 18.32
C LYS A 9 31.18 -1.66 18.21
N ILE A 10 30.08 -1.12 18.75
CA ILE A 10 28.75 -1.54 18.37
C ILE A 10 28.59 -1.16 16.91
N CYS A 11 28.72 -2.13 16.01
CA CYS A 11 28.28 -1.99 14.63
C CYS A 11 26.76 -1.84 14.66
N ILE A 12 26.29 -0.59 14.72
CA ILE A 12 24.92 -0.26 14.38
C ILE A 12 24.77 -0.63 12.91
N PHE A 13 24.10 -1.73 12.66
CA PHE A 13 23.70 -2.14 11.32
C PHE A 13 22.68 -1.08 10.83
N ALA A 14 23.17 0.00 10.26
CA ALA A 14 22.33 0.95 9.56
C ALA A 14 21.69 0.18 8.41
N PRO A 15 20.35 0.11 8.34
CA PRO A 15 19.70 -0.51 7.20
C PRO A 15 20.18 0.22 5.95
N ASN A 16 20.80 -0.52 5.03
CA ASN A 16 21.14 -0.03 3.71
C ASN A 16 19.84 0.42 3.04
N PHE A 17 19.51 1.70 3.15
CA PHE A 17 18.44 2.32 2.38
C PHE A 17 18.91 2.35 0.92
N SER A 18 18.77 1.22 0.25
CA SER A 18 18.86 1.17 -1.20
C SER A 18 17.92 2.25 -1.74
N LYS A 19 18.50 3.22 -2.46
CA LYS A 19 17.79 4.35 -3.03
C LYS A 19 16.62 3.82 -3.86
N ARG A 20 15.40 3.93 -3.35
CA ARG A 20 14.20 3.40 -4.00
C ARG A 20 13.78 4.39 -5.07
N ILE A 21 13.96 4.02 -6.32
CA ILE A 21 13.64 4.88 -7.47
C ILE A 21 12.31 4.42 -8.03
N MET A 22 11.31 5.30 -8.00
CA MET A 22 10.03 5.07 -8.66
C MET A 22 10.09 5.75 -10.04
N LYS A 23 9.91 4.96 -11.09
CA LYS A 23 9.89 5.48 -12.45
C LYS A 23 8.52 6.04 -12.81
N TYR A 24 8.51 7.14 -13.52
CA TYR A 24 7.30 7.79 -13.98
C TYR A 24 7.37 8.13 -15.47
N ARG A 25 6.19 8.27 -16.07
CA ARG A 25 5.99 8.85 -17.41
C ARG A 25 5.07 10.05 -17.31
N ILE A 26 5.16 10.92 -18.29
CA ILE A 26 4.22 12.05 -18.41
C ILE A 26 3.06 11.59 -19.30
N LYS A 27 1.84 11.84 -18.86
CA LYS A 27 0.62 11.54 -19.60
C LYS A 27 -0.25 12.78 -19.68
N GLN A 28 -0.77 13.06 -20.88
CA GLN A 28 -1.75 14.10 -21.08
C GLN A 28 -3.16 13.63 -20.69
N GLU A 29 -3.93 14.49 -20.06
CA GLU A 29 -5.34 14.22 -19.77
C GLU A 29 -6.19 14.38 -21.04
N THR A 30 -6.75 13.26 -21.50
CA THR A 30 -7.49 13.19 -22.77
C THR A 30 -9.00 13.24 -22.61
N LYS A 31 -9.51 13.31 -21.37
CA LYS A 31 -10.96 13.37 -21.13
C LYS A 31 -11.47 14.81 -21.22
N PRO A 32 -12.26 15.18 -22.27
CA PRO A 32 -12.72 16.54 -22.47
C PRO A 32 -13.63 17.08 -21.35
N THR A 33 -14.28 16.18 -20.61
CA THR A 33 -15.21 16.51 -19.52
C THR A 33 -14.53 16.99 -18.25
N LEU A 34 -13.20 16.85 -18.15
CA LEU A 34 -12.46 17.25 -16.97
C LEU A 34 -11.89 18.67 -17.10
N PRO A 35 -11.90 19.48 -16.03
CA PRO A 35 -11.27 20.81 -16.01
C PRO A 35 -9.75 20.78 -16.28
N THR A 36 -9.16 19.58 -16.23
CA THR A 36 -7.73 19.32 -16.47
C THR A 36 -7.44 18.82 -17.87
N TYR A 37 -8.41 18.87 -18.79
CA TYR A 37 -8.22 18.48 -20.19
C TYR A 37 -7.02 19.19 -20.82
N GLY A 38 -6.21 18.45 -21.53
CA GLY A 38 -5.00 18.96 -22.18
C GLY A 38 -3.80 19.17 -21.25
N LYS A 39 -3.96 19.11 -19.92
CA LYS A 39 -2.86 19.25 -18.96
C LYS A 39 -2.08 17.95 -18.83
N TYR A 40 -0.82 18.07 -18.43
CA TYR A 40 0.07 16.93 -18.24
C TYR A 40 0.21 16.57 -16.75
N LYS A 41 0.32 15.26 -16.46
CA LYS A 41 0.57 14.73 -15.13
C LYS A 41 1.60 13.60 -15.16
N ALA A 42 2.37 13.47 -14.09
CA ALA A 42 3.23 12.31 -13.88
C ALA A 42 2.39 11.09 -13.46
N VAL A 43 2.64 9.95 -14.06
CA VAL A 43 2.01 8.67 -13.74
C VAL A 43 3.10 7.65 -13.49
N ALA A 44 2.98 6.88 -12.39
CA ALA A 44 3.93 5.81 -12.07
C ALA A 44 3.94 4.73 -13.17
N VAL A 45 5.12 4.19 -13.44
CA VAL A 45 5.29 3.06 -14.35
C VAL A 45 5.42 1.79 -13.52
N HIS A 46 4.53 0.85 -13.74
CA HIS A 46 4.53 -0.47 -13.12
C HIS A 46 4.97 -1.50 -14.14
N TYR A 47 6.13 -2.12 -13.92
CA TYR A 47 6.69 -3.10 -14.86
C TYR A 47 6.20 -4.52 -14.62
N GLN A 48 5.85 -4.83 -13.37
CA GLN A 48 5.44 -6.17 -12.99
C GLN A 48 4.47 -6.15 -11.81
N THR A 49 3.70 -7.21 -11.70
CA THR A 49 2.93 -7.53 -10.50
C THR A 49 3.68 -8.62 -9.72
N VAL A 50 3.98 -8.36 -8.46
CA VAL A 50 4.60 -9.36 -7.58
C VAL A 50 3.50 -10.23 -7.02
N GLU A 51 3.51 -11.50 -7.40
CA GLU A 51 2.53 -12.48 -6.96
C GLU A 51 2.77 -12.93 -5.51
N SER A 52 1.70 -13.32 -4.83
CA SER A 52 1.75 -13.79 -3.44
C SER A 52 2.73 -14.94 -3.23
N LYS A 53 2.92 -15.81 -4.23
CA LYS A 53 3.90 -16.90 -4.19
C LYS A 53 5.33 -16.40 -4.02
N GLN A 54 5.68 -15.31 -4.69
CA GLN A 54 7.01 -14.70 -4.57
C GLN A 54 7.18 -14.04 -3.20
N ILE A 55 6.15 -13.30 -2.74
CA ILE A 55 6.15 -12.66 -1.41
C ILE A 55 6.34 -13.71 -0.32
N VAL A 56 5.60 -14.82 -0.38
CA VAL A 56 5.73 -15.95 0.55
C VAL A 56 7.14 -16.53 0.55
N LYS A 57 7.75 -16.72 -0.63
CA LYS A 57 9.11 -17.24 -0.75
C LYS A 57 10.14 -16.31 -0.10
N GLU A 58 10.05 -15.01 -0.39
CA GLU A 58 10.98 -14.01 0.17
C GLU A 58 10.82 -13.87 1.69
N ALA A 59 9.58 -13.86 2.18
CA ALA A 59 9.30 -13.82 3.62
C ALA A 59 9.82 -15.08 4.34
N ALA A 60 9.60 -16.27 3.77
CA ALA A 60 10.09 -17.51 4.31
C ALA A 60 11.62 -17.54 4.41
N GLN A 61 12.32 -17.03 3.39
CA GLN A 61 13.79 -16.91 3.41
C GLN A 61 14.26 -15.96 4.53
N ARG A 62 13.59 -14.81 4.72
CA ARG A 62 13.94 -13.86 5.79
C ARG A 62 13.70 -14.42 7.19
N MET A 63 12.65 -15.23 7.35
CA MET A 63 12.26 -15.85 8.62
C MET A 63 13.02 -17.14 8.90
N GLY A 64 13.78 -17.69 7.95
CA GLY A 64 14.41 -19.01 8.09
C GLY A 64 13.39 -20.15 8.24
N THR A 65 12.21 -20.04 7.63
CA THR A 65 11.12 -21.02 7.76
C THR A 65 10.70 -21.59 6.41
N HIS A 66 9.86 -22.63 6.45
CA HIS A 66 9.34 -23.22 5.21
C HIS A 66 8.24 -22.34 4.60
N PRO A 67 8.20 -22.14 3.26
CA PRO A 67 7.20 -21.32 2.58
C PRO A 67 5.75 -21.71 2.89
N ALA A 68 5.47 -23.00 3.14
CA ALA A 68 4.12 -23.45 3.50
C ALA A 68 3.62 -22.83 4.80
N ASN A 69 4.50 -22.64 5.80
CA ASN A 69 4.12 -22.01 7.06
C ASN A 69 3.73 -20.55 6.86
N VAL A 70 4.53 -19.80 6.09
CA VAL A 70 4.23 -18.41 5.77
C VAL A 70 2.93 -18.29 4.99
N ARG A 71 2.68 -19.20 4.05
CA ARG A 71 1.43 -19.24 3.29
C ARG A 71 0.23 -19.50 4.21
N GLY A 72 0.36 -20.44 5.17
CA GLY A 72 -0.68 -20.70 6.16
C GLY A 72 -1.03 -19.46 6.97
N VAL A 73 -0.02 -18.75 7.48
CA VAL A 73 -0.21 -17.50 8.24
C VAL A 73 -0.90 -16.44 7.37
N LEU A 74 -0.49 -16.27 6.12
CA LEU A 74 -1.07 -15.29 5.21
C LEU A 74 -2.55 -15.56 4.93
N LEU A 75 -2.92 -16.83 4.74
CA LEU A 75 -4.31 -17.23 4.51
C LEU A 75 -5.18 -17.00 5.75
N SER A 76 -4.69 -17.41 6.93
CA SER A 76 -5.40 -17.18 8.19
C SER A 76 -5.59 -15.69 8.49
N LEU A 77 -4.55 -14.89 8.25
CA LEU A 77 -4.64 -13.44 8.42
C LEU A 77 -5.69 -12.83 7.50
N ALA A 78 -5.71 -13.22 6.23
CA ALA A 78 -6.69 -12.74 5.26
C ALA A 78 -8.13 -13.12 5.68
N GLU A 79 -8.33 -14.32 6.20
CA GLU A 79 -9.64 -14.77 6.69
C GLU A 79 -10.12 -13.96 7.89
N VAL A 80 -9.25 -13.75 8.89
CA VAL A 80 -9.57 -12.95 10.08
C VAL A 80 -9.91 -11.51 9.69
N ILE A 81 -9.10 -10.88 8.82
CA ILE A 81 -9.36 -9.53 8.33
C ILE A 81 -10.71 -9.44 7.62
N ASN A 82 -10.99 -10.39 6.73
CA ASN A 82 -12.25 -10.42 5.97
C ASN A 82 -13.46 -10.56 6.89
N ASN A 83 -13.38 -11.37 7.94
CA ASN A 83 -14.48 -11.54 8.88
C ASN A 83 -14.78 -10.24 9.62
N HIS A 84 -13.77 -9.60 10.20
CA HIS A 84 -13.95 -8.30 10.86
C HIS A 84 -14.49 -7.22 9.93
N LEU A 85 -13.97 -7.13 8.72
CA LEU A 85 -14.47 -6.16 7.73
C LEU A 85 -15.95 -6.40 7.38
N ARG A 86 -16.39 -7.65 7.26
CA ARG A 86 -17.81 -8.01 7.00
C ARG A 86 -18.72 -7.70 8.18
N GLU A 87 -18.21 -7.76 9.39
CA GLU A 87 -18.92 -7.35 10.61
C GLU A 87 -19.05 -5.83 10.76
N GLY A 88 -18.37 -5.06 9.89
CA GLY A 88 -18.38 -3.60 9.89
C GLY A 88 -17.24 -2.98 10.69
N ASP A 89 -16.32 -3.79 11.16
CA ASP A 89 -15.17 -3.32 11.90
C ASP A 89 -14.15 -2.60 11.00
N ARG A 90 -13.32 -1.79 11.64
CA ARG A 90 -12.11 -1.23 11.04
C ARG A 90 -10.93 -2.09 11.46
N VAL A 91 -10.12 -2.53 10.50
CA VAL A 91 -8.93 -3.33 10.76
C VAL A 91 -7.71 -2.46 10.58
N ARG A 92 -6.90 -2.32 11.61
CA ARG A 92 -5.62 -1.62 11.57
C ARG A 92 -4.48 -2.63 11.56
N LEU A 93 -3.61 -2.53 10.58
CA LEU A 93 -2.35 -3.25 10.51
C LEU A 93 -1.22 -2.25 10.75
N GLU A 94 -0.41 -2.52 11.77
CA GLU A 94 0.77 -1.69 12.08
C GLU A 94 1.68 -1.60 10.86
N ASP A 95 2.28 -0.44 10.64
CA ASP A 95 3.14 -0.10 9.50
C ASP A 95 2.45 -0.04 8.12
N TRP A 96 1.19 -0.46 8.03
CA TRP A 96 0.45 -0.45 6.75
C TRP A 96 -0.62 0.63 6.74
N GLY A 97 -1.51 0.60 7.72
CA GLY A 97 -2.63 1.50 7.80
C GLY A 97 -3.93 0.83 8.23
N MET A 98 -5.02 1.49 7.98
CA MET A 98 -6.36 1.06 8.37
C MET A 98 -7.22 0.73 7.15
N MET A 99 -7.90 -0.39 7.22
CA MET A 99 -8.89 -0.83 6.24
C MET A 99 -10.30 -0.76 6.83
N LYS A 100 -11.27 -0.37 6.01
CA LYS A 100 -12.70 -0.39 6.35
C LYS A 100 -13.53 -0.63 5.10
N LEU A 101 -14.73 -1.17 5.25
CA LEU A 101 -15.73 -1.18 4.19
C LEU A 101 -16.55 0.10 4.26
N GLU A 102 -16.78 0.72 3.12
CA GLU A 102 -17.67 1.86 2.96
C GLU A 102 -18.85 1.46 2.08
N ILE A 103 -20.05 1.90 2.48
CA ILE A 103 -21.26 1.66 1.70
C ILE A 103 -21.30 2.66 0.54
N GLU A 104 -21.48 2.14 -0.66
CA GLU A 104 -21.77 2.97 -1.84
C GLU A 104 -23.27 3.09 -2.00
N SER A 105 -23.77 4.31 -1.84
CA SER A 105 -25.20 4.59 -1.95
C SER A 105 -25.50 5.83 -2.79
N GLU A 106 -26.69 5.82 -3.37
CA GLU A 106 -27.27 7.03 -3.97
C GLU A 106 -27.71 8.01 -2.89
N LYS A 107 -27.66 9.28 -3.22
CA LYS A 107 -28.22 10.34 -2.38
C LYS A 107 -29.69 10.56 -2.73
N VAL A 108 -30.51 10.82 -1.70
CA VAL A 108 -31.92 11.15 -1.84
C VAL A 108 -32.21 12.46 -1.10
N ASP A 109 -33.16 13.23 -1.57
CA ASP A 109 -33.46 14.55 -1.00
C ASP A 109 -34.15 14.44 0.36
N ASN A 110 -35.02 13.44 0.56
CA ASN A 110 -35.71 13.24 1.81
C ASN A 110 -35.37 11.89 2.45
N LEU A 111 -35.19 11.89 3.75
CA LEU A 111 -34.88 10.68 4.53
C LEU A 111 -35.93 9.56 4.32
N LYS A 112 -37.23 9.94 4.19
CA LYS A 112 -38.34 8.98 4.01
C LYS A 112 -38.27 8.24 2.66
N ASP A 113 -37.59 8.81 1.67
CA ASP A 113 -37.46 8.23 0.34
C ASP A 113 -36.29 7.23 0.27
N PHE A 114 -35.43 7.21 1.29
CA PHE A 114 -34.32 6.27 1.33
C PHE A 114 -34.81 4.84 1.57
N LYS A 115 -34.51 3.97 0.62
CA LYS A 115 -34.79 2.53 0.67
C LYS A 115 -33.48 1.78 0.46
N ALA A 116 -32.99 1.10 1.48
CA ALA A 116 -31.70 0.39 1.44
C ALA A 116 -31.56 -0.51 0.20
N LYS A 117 -32.56 -1.32 -0.08
CA LYS A 117 -32.57 -2.24 -1.25
C LYS A 117 -32.48 -1.53 -2.61
N LYS A 118 -32.88 -0.26 -2.69
CA LYS A 118 -32.89 0.52 -3.95
C LYS A 118 -31.63 1.39 -4.07
N HIS A 119 -31.22 2.01 -2.96
CA HIS A 119 -30.24 3.07 -3.03
C HIS A 119 -28.83 2.64 -2.58
N ILE A 120 -28.69 1.48 -1.89
CA ILE A 120 -27.37 0.89 -1.63
C ILE A 120 -26.98 0.09 -2.87
N ARG A 121 -25.89 0.54 -3.53
CA ARG A 121 -25.34 -0.11 -4.73
C ARG A 121 -24.37 -1.22 -4.41
N GLY A 122 -23.65 -1.11 -3.27
CA GLY A 122 -22.65 -2.07 -2.86
C GLY A 122 -21.76 -1.56 -1.73
N VAL A 123 -20.64 -2.21 -1.57
CA VAL A 123 -19.58 -1.83 -0.63
C VAL A 123 -18.25 -1.77 -1.36
N ARG A 124 -17.37 -0.89 -0.91
CA ARG A 124 -16.00 -0.81 -1.40
C ARG A 124 -15.01 -0.87 -0.25
N LEU A 125 -13.86 -1.45 -0.49
CA LEU A 125 -12.75 -1.40 0.45
C LEU A 125 -12.08 -0.02 0.41
N HIS A 126 -12.04 0.65 1.55
CA HIS A 126 -11.28 1.89 1.73
C HIS A 126 -10.04 1.58 2.55
N PHE A 127 -8.88 1.88 1.99
CA PHE A 127 -7.59 1.77 2.66
C PHE A 127 -7.05 3.17 2.97
N LEU A 128 -6.77 3.41 4.25
CA LEU A 128 -6.14 4.62 4.76
C LEU A 128 -4.72 4.26 5.18
N PRO A 129 -3.69 4.68 4.44
CA PRO A 129 -2.32 4.46 4.86
C PRO A 129 -2.06 5.04 6.24
N GLU A 130 -1.21 4.38 7.04
CA GLU A 130 -0.81 4.91 8.32
C GLU A 130 -0.10 6.25 8.14
N SER A 131 -0.65 7.31 8.72
CA SER A 131 -0.10 8.67 8.62
C SER A 131 0.97 8.97 9.66
N TYR A 132 1.28 7.99 10.49
CA TYR A 132 2.29 8.06 11.53
C TYR A 132 3.64 7.55 11.01
N GLU A 133 4.53 7.07 11.85
CA GLU A 133 5.88 6.65 11.46
C GLU A 133 5.92 5.61 10.31
N GLY A 134 4.97 4.69 10.27
CA GLY A 134 4.86 3.67 9.25
C GLY A 134 4.68 4.22 7.83
N THR A 135 3.80 5.21 7.65
CA THR A 135 3.57 5.82 6.33
C THR A 135 4.77 6.64 5.89
N GLN A 136 5.44 7.32 6.81
CA GLN A 136 6.69 8.01 6.49
C GLN A 136 7.76 7.00 6.08
N ALA A 137 7.86 5.85 6.76
CA ALA A 137 8.79 4.79 6.39
C ALA A 137 8.49 4.22 4.99
N LEU A 138 7.22 4.08 4.60
CA LEU A 138 6.82 3.62 3.27
C LEU A 138 7.22 4.60 2.17
N TYR A 139 7.00 5.89 2.36
CA TYR A 139 7.26 6.93 1.35
C TYR A 139 8.64 7.56 1.49
N GLN A 140 9.31 7.36 2.61
CA GLN A 140 10.60 7.98 2.88
C GLN A 140 11.68 7.46 1.95
N GLY A 141 12.48 8.37 1.42
CA GLY A 141 13.61 8.05 0.55
C GLY A 141 13.23 7.61 -0.87
N ILE A 142 11.94 7.72 -1.26
CA ILE A 142 11.54 7.50 -2.65
C ILE A 142 12.02 8.67 -3.49
N THR A 143 12.76 8.36 -4.54
CA THR A 143 13.17 9.32 -5.57
C THR A 143 12.46 9.01 -6.88
N PHE A 144 12.24 10.02 -7.72
CA PHE A 144 11.53 9.87 -8.97
C PHE A 144 12.48 10.03 -10.15
N GLU A 145 12.38 9.12 -11.11
CA GLU A 145 13.15 9.17 -12.35
C GLU A 145 12.21 9.00 -13.55
N LYS A 146 12.38 9.84 -14.59
CA LYS A 146 11.61 9.70 -15.83
C LYS A 146 12.04 8.41 -16.55
N ASP A 147 11.06 7.61 -16.95
CA ASP A 147 11.32 6.41 -17.73
C ASP A 147 11.75 6.79 -19.14
N LYS A 148 12.99 6.40 -19.50
CA LYS A 148 13.57 6.67 -20.82
C LYS A 148 13.15 5.68 -21.90
N THR A 149 12.56 4.55 -21.50
CA THR A 149 12.13 3.50 -22.45
C THR A 149 10.75 3.75 -23.03
N TYR A 150 10.01 4.68 -22.45
CA TYR A 150 8.69 5.05 -22.91
C TYR A 150 8.79 6.26 -23.84
N ASN A 151 8.69 6.02 -25.14
CA ASN A 151 8.57 7.10 -26.12
C ASN A 151 7.25 7.82 -25.89
N GLU A 152 7.30 9.13 -25.85
CA GLU A 152 6.11 10.00 -25.81
C GLU A 152 5.41 9.87 -27.17
N GLU A 153 4.28 9.15 -27.20
CA GLU A 153 3.30 9.21 -28.29
C GLU A 153 2.32 10.35 -28.07
#